data_d665f655771f7ab4044ce6f081407173
#
_entry.id   d665f655771f7ab4044ce6f081407173
#
_cell.length_a   1.000
_cell.length_b   1.000
_cell.length_c   1.000
_cell.angle_alpha   90.00
_cell.angle_beta   90.00
_cell.angle_gamma   90.00
#
_symmetry.space_group_name_H-M   'P 1'
#
loop_
_entity.id
_entity.type
_entity.pdbx_description
1 polymer ?
#
loop_
_entity_poly.entity_id
_entity_poly.type
_entity_poly.pdbx_seq_one_letter_code
_entity_poly.pdbx_strand_id
1 'polypeptide(L)'
;MLDVAGLPRSTYYYYTKKQKEPDKHAELKEEICAIVTENKGRYGYRRVTQELRNRGLHHNHKLVMKLMQQMGLSSKVRMKKYHSYKGEVGKIAPNLLERDFYAEKPNQKWVTDVTEFSLFGEKMYLSPILDLCSENLVSYTISDRPVLSMVTSMLDAAFATIPDDTGLILHSDQGWQYQHKKYQEMLDGKGIRQSMSRKGNCLDNAVMENFFGLLKSELLYLQDFDSLEHFKAELVEYLDYYNNRRIKLKLKGLTPAQHRYQTLQAA
;
A
#
# COMPACT_ATOMS: atom_id res chain seq x y z
N MET A 1 -13.55 10.68 -52.86
CA MET A 1 -13.14 10.09 -51.57
C MET A 1 -13.95 10.62 -50.38
N LEU A 2 -14.09 11.93 -50.16
CA LEU A 2 -14.86 12.47 -49.01
C LEU A 2 -16.37 12.17 -49.12
N ASP A 3 -16.93 12.19 -50.30
CA ASP A 3 -18.34 11.83 -50.53
C ASP A 3 -18.62 10.35 -50.31
N VAL A 4 -17.64 9.46 -50.57
CA VAL A 4 -17.73 8.02 -50.32
C VAL A 4 -17.62 7.72 -48.81
N ALA A 5 -16.92 8.55 -48.03
CA ALA A 5 -16.79 8.42 -46.58
C ALA A 5 -17.94 9.14 -45.82
N GLY A 6 -18.87 9.81 -46.52
CA GLY A 6 -19.96 10.59 -45.90
C GLY A 6 -19.51 11.75 -45.04
N LEU A 7 -18.29 12.27 -45.27
CA LEU A 7 -17.67 13.32 -44.45
C LEU A 7 -17.82 14.69 -45.13
N PRO A 8 -18.46 15.71 -44.49
CA PRO A 8 -18.50 17.06 -44.99
C PRO A 8 -17.10 17.64 -45.17
N ARG A 9 -16.81 18.34 -46.27
CA ARG A 9 -15.50 18.96 -46.57
C ARG A 9 -15.02 19.84 -45.44
N SER A 10 -15.90 20.64 -44.86
CA SER A 10 -15.57 21.52 -43.70
C SER A 10 -15.06 20.76 -42.50
N THR A 11 -15.69 19.63 -42.19
CA THR A 11 -15.29 18.73 -41.10
C THR A 11 -13.92 18.09 -41.36
N TYR A 12 -13.68 17.64 -42.60
CA TYR A 12 -12.38 17.08 -42.99
C TYR A 12 -11.24 18.11 -42.83
N TYR A 13 -11.41 19.30 -43.42
CA TYR A 13 -10.38 20.36 -43.33
C TYR A 13 -10.18 20.87 -41.91
N TYR A 14 -11.23 20.93 -41.09
CA TYR A 14 -11.13 21.26 -39.67
C TYR A 14 -10.25 20.26 -38.95
N TYR A 15 -10.50 18.95 -39.10
CA TYR A 15 -9.68 17.93 -38.44
C TYR A 15 -8.25 17.86 -39.00
N THR A 16 -8.06 18.02 -40.30
CA THR A 16 -6.72 18.05 -40.91
C THR A 16 -5.89 19.22 -40.43
N LYS A 17 -6.52 20.41 -40.27
CA LYS A 17 -5.87 21.59 -39.70
C LYS A 17 -5.53 21.36 -38.24
N LYS A 18 -6.45 20.80 -37.48
CA LYS A 18 -6.27 20.51 -36.05
C LYS A 18 -5.18 19.48 -35.79
N GLN A 19 -4.99 18.50 -36.69
CA GLN A 19 -3.89 17.52 -36.59
C GLN A 19 -2.51 18.14 -36.86
N LYS A 20 -2.44 19.29 -37.54
CA LYS A 20 -1.18 20.00 -37.81
C LYS A 20 -0.84 21.00 -36.70
N GLU A 21 -1.76 21.33 -35.83
CA GLU A 21 -1.50 22.20 -34.69
C GLU A 21 -0.67 21.45 -33.65
N PRO A 22 0.34 22.07 -33.01
CA PRO A 22 1.08 21.48 -31.94
C PRO A 22 0.13 21.09 -30.79
N ASP A 23 0.39 19.96 -30.16
CA ASP A 23 -0.43 19.50 -29.02
C ASP A 23 -0.27 20.47 -27.84
N LYS A 24 -1.28 21.25 -27.56
CA LYS A 24 -1.31 22.20 -26.43
C LYS A 24 -1.10 21.56 -25.06
N HIS A 25 -1.11 20.23 -24.98
CA HIS A 25 -0.91 19.46 -23.76
C HIS A 25 0.36 18.59 -23.81
N ALA A 26 1.28 18.86 -24.77
CA ALA A 26 2.50 18.07 -24.94
C ALA A 26 3.31 17.99 -23.63
N GLU A 27 3.66 19.12 -23.04
CA GLU A 27 4.41 19.20 -21.78
C GLU A 27 3.68 18.46 -20.63
N LEU A 28 2.38 18.63 -20.51
CA LEU A 28 1.59 17.94 -19.48
C LEU A 28 1.55 16.41 -19.71
N LYS A 29 1.51 15.96 -20.97
CA LYS A 29 1.58 14.54 -21.30
C LYS A 29 2.95 13.94 -20.94
N GLU A 30 4.04 14.67 -21.19
CA GLU A 30 5.40 14.26 -20.81
C GLU A 30 5.51 14.10 -19.29
N GLU A 31 5.03 15.06 -18.50
CA GLU A 31 5.01 15.00 -17.05
C GLU A 31 4.16 13.82 -16.52
N ILE A 32 2.99 13.60 -17.12
CA ILE A 32 2.14 12.43 -16.78
C ILE A 32 2.90 11.13 -17.07
N CYS A 33 3.56 11.01 -18.22
CA CYS A 33 4.36 9.83 -18.56
C CYS A 33 5.52 9.62 -17.57
N ALA A 34 6.24 10.68 -17.21
CA ALA A 34 7.31 10.65 -16.25
C ALA A 34 6.82 10.11 -14.89
N ILE A 35 5.73 10.68 -14.35
CA ILE A 35 5.14 10.22 -13.08
C ILE A 35 4.71 8.75 -13.15
N VAL A 36 4.08 8.32 -14.23
CA VAL A 36 3.64 6.93 -14.39
C VAL A 36 4.83 5.97 -14.47
N THR A 37 5.89 6.35 -15.19
CA THR A 37 7.11 5.55 -15.34
C THR A 37 7.88 5.44 -14.02
N GLU A 38 8.12 6.55 -13.33
CA GLU A 38 8.78 6.59 -12.01
C GLU A 38 8.08 5.68 -10.98
N ASN A 39 6.75 5.57 -11.09
CA ASN A 39 5.94 4.74 -10.20
C ASN A 39 5.61 3.36 -10.79
N LYS A 40 6.36 2.88 -11.80
CA LYS A 40 6.19 1.56 -12.43
C LYS A 40 4.72 1.27 -12.84
N GLY A 41 3.96 2.27 -13.30
CA GLY A 41 2.55 2.11 -13.71
C GLY A 41 1.53 1.93 -12.56
N ARG A 42 1.95 2.08 -11.30
CA ARG A 42 1.12 1.87 -10.10
C ARG A 42 0.09 2.98 -9.85
N TYR A 43 0.28 4.17 -10.45
CA TYR A 43 -0.58 5.33 -10.22
C TYR A 43 -1.73 5.41 -11.22
N GLY A 44 -2.96 5.49 -10.69
CA GLY A 44 -4.13 5.93 -11.45
C GLY A 44 -4.23 7.46 -11.49
N TYR A 45 -5.12 7.99 -12.34
CA TYR A 45 -5.26 9.44 -12.61
C TYR A 45 -5.37 10.32 -11.35
N ARG A 46 -5.98 9.84 -10.26
CA ARG A 46 -6.12 10.62 -9.02
C ARG A 46 -4.78 10.87 -8.35
N ARG A 47 -3.91 9.83 -8.27
CA ARG A 47 -2.56 9.98 -7.73
C ARG A 47 -1.67 10.79 -8.67
N VAL A 48 -1.76 10.57 -9.98
CA VAL A 48 -1.05 11.39 -10.97
C VAL A 48 -1.44 12.87 -10.82
N THR A 49 -2.73 13.18 -10.67
CA THR A 49 -3.19 14.56 -10.43
C THR A 49 -2.62 15.14 -9.13
N GLN A 50 -2.57 14.34 -8.06
CA GLN A 50 -2.01 14.80 -6.78
C GLN A 50 -0.50 15.01 -6.89
N GLU A 51 0.20 14.11 -7.57
CA GLU A 51 1.65 14.25 -7.78
C GLU A 51 2.01 15.45 -8.66
N LEU A 52 1.22 15.73 -9.71
CA LEU A 52 1.34 16.98 -10.48
C LEU A 52 1.21 18.20 -9.57
N ARG A 53 0.26 18.20 -8.63
CA ARG A 53 0.10 19.30 -7.66
C ARG A 53 1.29 19.41 -6.72
N ASN A 54 1.84 18.30 -6.25
CA ASN A 54 3.05 18.27 -5.42
C ASN A 54 4.25 18.88 -6.17
N ARG A 55 4.30 18.73 -7.51
CA ARG A 55 5.29 19.37 -8.41
C ARG A 55 4.94 20.82 -8.80
N GLY A 56 3.87 21.40 -8.22
CA GLY A 56 3.43 22.76 -8.51
C GLY A 56 2.55 22.92 -9.76
N LEU A 57 2.18 21.81 -10.43
CA LEU A 57 1.35 21.82 -11.65
C LEU A 57 -0.13 21.60 -11.32
N HIS A 58 -0.93 22.65 -11.37
CA HIS A 58 -2.33 22.61 -10.97
C HIS A 58 -3.25 22.32 -12.16
N HIS A 59 -3.62 21.07 -12.36
CA HIS A 59 -4.53 20.64 -13.43
C HIS A 59 -5.79 19.97 -12.88
N ASN A 60 -6.89 20.08 -13.65
CA ASN A 60 -8.13 19.41 -13.32
C ASN A 60 -7.98 17.89 -13.52
N HIS A 61 -8.40 17.10 -12.52
CA HIS A 61 -8.33 15.64 -12.58
C HIS A 61 -9.07 15.01 -13.77
N LYS A 62 -10.14 15.68 -14.30
CA LYS A 62 -10.84 15.22 -15.51
C LYS A 62 -9.96 15.36 -16.76
N LEU A 63 -9.14 16.43 -16.85
CA LEU A 63 -8.18 16.59 -17.93
C LEU A 63 -7.09 15.51 -17.85
N VAL A 64 -6.49 15.33 -16.68
CA VAL A 64 -5.47 14.29 -16.45
C VAL A 64 -6.01 12.90 -16.82
N MET A 65 -7.21 12.55 -16.37
CA MET A 65 -7.87 11.29 -16.71
C MET A 65 -8.02 11.11 -18.23
N LYS A 66 -8.50 12.16 -18.94
CA LYS A 66 -8.69 12.14 -20.40
C LYS A 66 -7.35 11.95 -21.13
N LEU A 67 -6.30 12.66 -20.71
CA LEU A 67 -4.96 12.53 -21.33
C LEU A 67 -4.38 11.15 -21.09
N MET A 68 -4.47 10.60 -19.87
CA MET A 68 -4.04 9.26 -19.57
C MET A 68 -4.76 8.21 -20.43
N GLN A 69 -6.09 8.34 -20.60
CA GLN A 69 -6.85 7.47 -21.50
C GLN A 69 -6.38 7.58 -22.96
N GLN A 70 -6.11 8.79 -23.47
CA GLN A 70 -5.58 9.00 -24.82
C GLN A 70 -4.21 8.34 -25.04
N MET A 71 -3.39 8.30 -23.99
CA MET A 71 -2.04 7.67 -24.00
C MET A 71 -2.07 6.19 -23.67
N GLY A 72 -3.26 5.59 -23.44
CA GLY A 72 -3.37 4.18 -23.02
C GLY A 72 -2.85 3.89 -21.61
N LEU A 73 -2.66 4.93 -20.80
CA LEU A 73 -2.15 4.81 -19.44
C LEU A 73 -3.31 4.53 -18.45
N SER A 74 -3.38 3.34 -17.92
CA SER A 74 -4.35 2.97 -16.88
C SER A 74 -3.69 2.10 -15.81
N SER A 75 -4.04 2.33 -14.53
CA SER A 75 -3.61 1.41 -13.49
C SER A 75 -4.37 0.09 -13.60
N LYS A 76 -3.66 -1.03 -13.50
CA LYS A 76 -4.28 -2.35 -13.46
C LYS A 76 -4.96 -2.54 -12.09
N VAL A 77 -6.26 -2.84 -12.10
CA VAL A 77 -7.03 -3.13 -10.88
C VAL A 77 -7.51 -4.57 -10.96
N ARG A 78 -7.21 -5.37 -9.94
CA ARG A 78 -7.72 -6.73 -9.83
C ARG A 78 -8.94 -6.77 -8.90
N MET A 79 -10.03 -7.38 -9.34
CA MET A 79 -11.17 -7.70 -8.49
C MET A 79 -10.85 -8.93 -7.64
N LYS A 80 -10.90 -8.78 -6.31
CA LYS A 80 -10.57 -9.83 -5.34
C LYS A 80 -11.83 -10.60 -4.92
N LYS A 81 -11.75 -11.95 -4.88
CA LYS A 81 -12.71 -12.79 -4.13
C LYS A 81 -12.16 -13.03 -2.73
N TYR A 82 -13.01 -12.85 -1.72
CA TYR A 82 -12.71 -13.06 -0.31
C TYR A 82 -12.76 -14.55 0.04
N HIS A 83 -11.82 -15.02 0.90
CA HIS A 83 -11.84 -16.34 1.51
C HIS A 83 -11.50 -16.21 3.00
N SER A 84 -12.34 -16.79 3.88
CA SER A 84 -12.08 -16.84 5.33
C SER A 84 -11.32 -18.10 5.71
N TYR A 85 -10.43 -18.00 6.70
CA TYR A 85 -9.67 -19.12 7.28
C TYR A 85 -10.23 -19.51 8.65
N LYS A 86 -10.23 -20.82 8.97
CA LYS A 86 -10.61 -21.37 10.29
C LYS A 86 -9.36 -21.91 10.96
N GLY A 87 -8.88 -21.27 12.03
CA GLY A 87 -7.71 -21.69 12.82
C GLY A 87 -8.07 -22.29 14.18
N GLU A 88 -7.09 -22.96 14.81
CA GLU A 88 -7.21 -23.55 16.15
C GLU A 88 -7.05 -22.50 17.27
N VAL A 89 -7.50 -22.84 18.49
CA VAL A 89 -7.69 -21.89 19.59
C VAL A 89 -6.56 -22.02 20.62
N GLY A 90 -5.78 -20.94 20.79
CA GLY A 90 -4.89 -20.72 21.93
C GLY A 90 -5.45 -19.64 22.87
N LYS A 91 -4.60 -18.96 23.66
CA LYS A 91 -5.02 -17.85 24.53
C LYS A 91 -5.26 -16.58 23.70
N ILE A 92 -6.50 -16.12 23.66
CA ILE A 92 -6.94 -14.99 22.85
C ILE A 92 -7.00 -13.74 23.71
N ALA A 93 -6.40 -12.64 23.25
CA ALA A 93 -6.54 -11.31 23.85
C ALA A 93 -7.86 -10.64 23.45
N PRO A 94 -8.39 -9.69 24.27
CA PRO A 94 -9.59 -8.95 23.91
C PRO A 94 -9.38 -8.07 22.67
N ASN A 95 -10.46 -7.77 21.93
CA ASN A 95 -10.41 -6.79 20.87
C ASN A 95 -10.50 -5.38 21.48
N LEU A 96 -9.36 -4.71 21.60
CA LEU A 96 -9.27 -3.34 22.14
C LEU A 96 -9.47 -2.27 21.08
N LEU A 97 -9.31 -2.59 19.79
CA LEU A 97 -9.51 -1.63 18.71
C LEU A 97 -10.99 -1.39 18.40
N GLU A 98 -11.84 -2.42 18.53
CA GLU A 98 -13.28 -2.35 18.22
C GLU A 98 -13.60 -1.68 16.87
N ARG A 99 -12.71 -1.89 15.86
CA ARG A 99 -12.71 -1.25 14.53
C ARG A 99 -12.44 0.25 14.53
N ASP A 100 -12.04 0.84 15.63
CA ASP A 100 -11.51 2.20 15.64
C ASP A 100 -10.05 2.21 15.20
N PHE A 101 -9.87 2.28 13.87
CA PHE A 101 -8.56 2.35 13.22
C PHE A 101 -8.00 3.77 13.13
N TYR A 102 -8.63 4.73 13.79
CA TYR A 102 -8.11 6.09 13.88
C TYR A 102 -7.08 6.17 15.00
N ALA A 103 -5.94 6.79 14.71
CA ALA A 103 -4.93 7.17 15.69
C ALA A 103 -4.50 8.61 15.42
N GLU A 104 -4.49 9.44 16.45
CA GLU A 104 -4.16 10.86 16.36
C GLU A 104 -2.64 11.05 16.19
N LYS A 105 -1.87 10.23 16.89
CA LYS A 105 -0.39 10.32 16.90
C LYS A 105 0.23 8.98 16.49
N PRO A 106 1.43 9.01 15.87
CA PRO A 106 2.20 7.81 15.64
C PRO A 106 2.46 7.04 16.95
N ASN A 107 2.57 5.72 16.85
CA ASN A 107 2.84 4.80 17.95
C ASN A 107 1.73 4.71 19.02
N GLN A 108 0.49 5.11 18.70
CA GLN A 108 -0.68 4.84 19.55
C GLN A 108 -1.29 3.47 19.25
N LYS A 109 -1.44 3.14 17.97
CA LYS A 109 -2.04 1.89 17.51
C LYS A 109 -1.25 1.34 16.33
N TRP A 110 -0.78 0.12 16.49
CA TRP A 110 -0.15 -0.66 15.43
C TRP A 110 -1.01 -1.86 15.05
N VAL A 111 -0.90 -2.31 13.81
CA VAL A 111 -1.53 -3.53 13.33
C VAL A 111 -0.50 -4.42 12.67
N THR A 112 -0.69 -5.73 12.79
CA THR A 112 0.20 -6.74 12.21
C THR A 112 -0.60 -7.94 11.70
N ASP A 113 -0.05 -8.63 10.73
CA ASP A 113 -0.57 -9.86 10.18
C ASP A 113 0.54 -10.55 9.37
N VAL A 114 0.35 -11.81 8.99
CA VAL A 114 1.26 -12.54 8.12
C VAL A 114 0.60 -12.85 6.79
N THR A 115 1.31 -12.56 5.69
CA THR A 115 0.85 -12.98 4.36
C THR A 115 1.83 -13.95 3.72
N GLU A 116 1.28 -14.89 2.95
CA GLU A 116 2.02 -15.86 2.15
C GLU A 116 2.06 -15.43 0.68
N PHE A 117 3.20 -15.62 0.04
CA PHE A 117 3.40 -15.62 -1.41
C PHE A 117 3.81 -17.02 -1.85
N SER A 118 3.22 -17.50 -2.93
CA SER A 118 3.57 -18.79 -3.54
C SER A 118 3.95 -18.55 -4.99
N LEU A 119 5.23 -18.79 -5.32
CA LEU A 119 5.83 -18.59 -6.64
C LEU A 119 6.82 -19.73 -6.91
N PHE A 120 6.90 -20.22 -8.13
CA PHE A 120 7.85 -21.27 -8.56
C PHE A 120 7.78 -22.57 -7.73
N GLY A 121 6.62 -22.86 -7.13
CA GLY A 121 6.46 -24.02 -6.23
C GLY A 121 7.00 -23.82 -4.81
N GLU A 122 7.57 -22.66 -4.52
CA GLU A 122 8.10 -22.28 -3.22
C GLU A 122 7.21 -21.26 -2.51
N LYS A 123 7.42 -21.09 -1.20
CA LYS A 123 6.66 -20.18 -0.35
C LYS A 123 7.56 -19.15 0.29
N MET A 124 7.04 -17.94 0.42
CA MET A 124 7.65 -16.83 1.15
C MET A 124 6.60 -16.14 2.00
N TYR A 125 6.99 -15.73 3.18
CA TYR A 125 6.11 -15.08 4.17
C TYR A 125 6.62 -13.69 4.49
N LEU A 126 5.69 -12.75 4.63
CA LEU A 126 5.95 -11.38 5.07
C LEU A 126 5.14 -11.10 6.34
N SER A 127 5.81 -10.66 7.40
CA SER A 127 5.21 -10.20 8.65
C SER A 127 5.56 -8.73 8.87
N PRO A 128 4.69 -7.77 8.59
CA PRO A 128 4.91 -6.35 8.82
C PRO A 128 4.17 -5.83 10.04
N ILE A 129 4.66 -4.74 10.62
CA ILE A 129 3.90 -3.87 11.53
C ILE A 129 3.60 -2.56 10.82
N LEU A 130 2.34 -2.15 10.84
CA LEU A 130 1.84 -0.91 10.27
C LEU A 130 1.34 0.03 11.38
N ASP A 131 1.78 1.27 11.38
CA ASP A 131 1.27 2.33 12.26
C ASP A 131 -0.04 2.90 11.71
N LEU A 132 -1.09 2.97 12.52
CA LEU A 132 -2.42 3.39 12.05
C LEU A 132 -2.54 4.89 11.79
N CYS A 133 -1.73 5.73 12.45
CA CYS A 133 -1.76 7.17 12.23
C CYS A 133 -1.14 7.55 10.88
N SER A 134 0.06 7.06 10.63
CA SER A 134 0.84 7.41 9.44
C SER A 134 0.70 6.42 8.29
N GLU A 135 0.13 5.25 8.54
CA GLU A 135 0.16 4.08 7.65
C GLU A 135 1.59 3.69 7.21
N ASN A 136 2.58 4.02 8.04
CA ASN A 136 3.99 3.70 7.84
C ASN A 136 4.27 2.25 8.27
N LEU A 137 5.04 1.52 7.48
CA LEU A 137 5.63 0.26 7.91
C LEU A 137 6.73 0.56 8.94
N VAL A 138 6.48 0.19 10.19
CA VAL A 138 7.41 0.40 11.32
C VAL A 138 8.56 -0.60 11.24
N SER A 139 8.24 -1.85 11.01
CA SER A 139 9.19 -2.94 10.80
C SER A 139 8.56 -4.06 9.96
N TYR A 140 9.38 -4.96 9.45
CA TYR A 140 8.92 -6.19 8.79
C TYR A 140 9.99 -7.26 8.83
N THR A 141 9.57 -8.51 8.65
CA THR A 141 10.44 -9.67 8.43
C THR A 141 9.95 -10.48 7.25
N ILE A 142 10.87 -10.95 6.41
CA ILE A 142 10.62 -11.87 5.31
C ILE A 142 11.26 -13.21 5.67
N SER A 143 10.52 -14.31 5.52
CA SER A 143 10.98 -15.67 5.85
C SER A 143 10.47 -16.67 4.80
N ASP A 144 11.20 -17.76 4.64
CA ASP A 144 10.81 -18.94 3.85
C ASP A 144 9.81 -19.86 4.59
N ARG A 145 9.66 -19.67 5.91
CA ARG A 145 8.77 -20.46 6.76
C ARG A 145 8.00 -19.58 7.75
N PRO A 146 6.74 -19.94 8.06
CA PRO A 146 5.93 -19.20 9.05
C PRO A 146 6.30 -19.63 10.48
N VAL A 147 7.52 -19.32 10.92
CA VAL A 147 8.06 -19.65 12.24
C VAL A 147 7.88 -18.51 13.24
N LEU A 148 7.87 -18.80 14.53
CA LEU A 148 7.71 -17.80 15.58
C LEU A 148 8.79 -16.72 15.53
N SER A 149 10.05 -17.10 15.23
CA SER A 149 11.16 -16.15 15.14
C SER A 149 10.95 -15.05 14.10
N MET A 150 10.20 -15.31 13.04
CA MET A 150 9.82 -14.28 12.06
C MET A 150 9.06 -13.12 12.73
N VAL A 151 8.09 -13.45 13.58
CA VAL A 151 7.26 -12.46 14.27
C VAL A 151 8.03 -11.80 15.42
N THR A 152 8.82 -12.56 16.18
CA THR A 152 9.60 -12.00 17.30
C THR A 152 10.72 -11.08 16.81
N SER A 153 11.43 -11.41 15.73
CA SER A 153 12.46 -10.51 15.15
C SER A 153 11.85 -9.22 14.59
N MET A 154 10.65 -9.30 14.02
CA MET A 154 9.89 -8.12 13.60
C MET A 154 9.55 -7.23 14.79
N LEU A 155 9.13 -7.81 15.95
CA LEU A 155 8.88 -7.07 17.18
C LEU A 155 10.15 -6.39 17.70
N ASP A 156 11.29 -7.12 17.77
CA ASP A 156 12.57 -6.56 18.25
C ASP A 156 12.96 -5.32 17.43
N ALA A 157 12.85 -5.40 16.11
CA ALA A 157 13.11 -4.26 15.22
C ALA A 157 12.15 -3.09 15.46
N ALA A 158 10.86 -3.37 15.70
CA ALA A 158 9.87 -2.34 16.00
C ALA A 158 10.12 -1.68 17.37
N PHE A 159 10.44 -2.47 18.39
CA PHE A 159 10.67 -2.00 19.76
C PHE A 159 11.89 -1.09 19.89
N ALA A 160 12.88 -1.29 19.03
CA ALA A 160 14.03 -0.38 18.94
C ALA A 160 13.66 1.05 18.50
N THR A 161 12.48 1.26 17.93
CA THR A 161 12.02 2.56 17.42
C THR A 161 11.18 3.37 18.41
N ILE A 162 10.82 2.78 19.56
CA ILE A 162 9.95 3.40 20.57
C ILE A 162 10.51 3.20 21.99
N PRO A 163 10.22 4.11 22.94
CA PRO A 163 10.49 3.89 24.36
C PRO A 163 9.60 2.77 24.93
N ASP A 164 9.88 2.39 26.18
CA ASP A 164 9.05 1.45 26.92
C ASP A 164 7.80 2.14 27.49
N ASP A 165 6.80 1.34 27.86
CA ASP A 165 5.58 1.78 28.58
C ASP A 165 4.79 2.89 27.89
N THR A 166 4.76 2.89 26.57
CA THR A 166 4.02 3.90 25.78
C THR A 166 2.50 3.71 25.81
N GLY A 167 2.01 2.57 26.32
CA GLY A 167 0.59 2.21 26.28
C GLY A 167 0.07 1.89 24.87
N LEU A 168 0.96 1.72 23.89
CA LEU A 168 0.68 1.32 22.53
C LEU A 168 -0.24 0.09 22.49
N ILE A 169 -1.18 0.06 21.57
CA ILE A 169 -1.97 -1.13 21.24
C ILE A 169 -1.40 -1.78 19.99
N LEU A 170 -1.00 -3.05 20.07
CA LEU A 170 -0.67 -3.86 18.90
C LEU A 170 -1.79 -4.85 18.62
N HIS A 171 -2.45 -4.71 17.48
CA HIS A 171 -3.58 -5.54 17.06
C HIS A 171 -3.18 -6.53 15.97
N SER A 172 -3.67 -7.76 16.10
CA SER A 172 -3.47 -8.83 15.12
C SER A 172 -4.76 -9.63 14.91
N ASP A 173 -4.72 -10.57 13.97
CA ASP A 173 -5.67 -11.66 13.92
C ASP A 173 -5.42 -12.67 15.06
N GLN A 174 -6.13 -13.82 15.04
CA GLN A 174 -5.94 -14.91 15.99
C GLN A 174 -4.93 -15.95 15.47
N GLY A 175 -3.93 -15.59 14.70
CA GLY A 175 -2.87 -16.47 14.25
C GLY A 175 -2.12 -17.11 15.44
N TRP A 176 -1.71 -18.38 15.32
CA TRP A 176 -1.03 -19.12 16.40
C TRP A 176 0.20 -18.40 16.95
N GLN A 177 0.96 -17.70 16.10
CA GLN A 177 2.16 -16.96 16.48
C GLN A 177 1.87 -15.83 17.48
N TYR A 178 0.70 -15.18 17.37
CA TYR A 178 0.28 -14.10 18.25
C TYR A 178 -0.31 -14.61 19.58
N GLN A 179 -0.71 -15.87 19.62
CA GLN A 179 -1.19 -16.55 20.81
C GLN A 179 -0.06 -17.22 21.61
N HIS A 180 1.15 -17.21 21.06
CA HIS A 180 2.31 -17.87 21.68
C HIS A 180 2.80 -17.06 22.89
N LYS A 181 3.11 -17.77 24.00
CA LYS A 181 3.54 -17.18 25.28
C LYS A 181 4.70 -16.20 25.13
N LYS A 182 5.75 -16.56 24.36
CA LYS A 182 6.90 -15.69 24.13
C LYS A 182 6.52 -14.37 23.46
N TYR A 183 5.59 -14.38 22.50
CA TYR A 183 5.08 -13.16 21.86
C TYR A 183 4.40 -12.25 22.89
N GLN A 184 3.54 -12.82 23.74
CA GLN A 184 2.85 -12.08 24.81
C GLN A 184 3.82 -11.50 25.83
N GLU A 185 4.82 -12.29 26.28
CA GLU A 185 5.87 -11.83 27.20
C GLU A 185 6.70 -10.66 26.62
N MET A 186 6.97 -10.67 25.31
CA MET A 186 7.68 -9.56 24.67
C MET A 186 6.85 -8.27 24.67
N LEU A 187 5.54 -8.37 24.40
CA LEU A 187 4.64 -7.21 24.47
C LEU A 187 4.52 -6.65 25.88
N ASP A 188 4.30 -7.54 26.86
CA ASP A 188 4.19 -7.18 28.26
C ASP A 188 5.48 -6.52 28.77
N GLY A 189 6.64 -7.08 28.42
CA GLY A 189 7.96 -6.52 28.77
C GLY A 189 8.25 -5.15 28.16
N LYS A 190 7.56 -4.80 27.04
CA LYS A 190 7.65 -3.48 26.40
C LYS A 190 6.54 -2.51 26.84
N GLY A 191 5.60 -2.96 27.66
CA GLY A 191 4.42 -2.17 28.06
C GLY A 191 3.40 -1.97 26.93
N ILE A 192 3.33 -2.91 25.98
CA ILE A 192 2.42 -2.85 24.82
C ILE A 192 1.18 -3.71 25.11
N ARG A 193 0.01 -3.15 24.91
CA ARG A 193 -1.25 -3.84 25.08
C ARG A 193 -1.59 -4.68 23.85
N GLN A 194 -1.72 -5.99 24.04
CA GLN A 194 -2.16 -6.88 22.96
C GLN A 194 -3.65 -6.74 22.69
N SER A 195 -4.02 -6.72 21.42
CA SER A 195 -5.39 -6.75 20.93
C SER A 195 -5.53 -7.78 19.81
N MET A 196 -6.64 -8.50 19.77
CA MET A 196 -6.90 -9.49 18.72
C MET A 196 -8.28 -9.33 18.10
N SER A 197 -8.38 -9.59 16.80
CA SER A 197 -9.65 -9.66 16.07
C SER A 197 -10.57 -10.71 16.68
N ARG A 198 -11.87 -10.51 16.58
CA ARG A 198 -12.87 -11.54 16.93
C ARG A 198 -12.79 -12.70 15.93
N LYS A 199 -13.05 -13.90 16.39
CA LYS A 199 -13.00 -15.11 15.55
C LYS A 199 -13.92 -15.00 14.34
N GLY A 200 -13.34 -15.22 13.15
CA GLY A 200 -14.08 -15.19 11.88
C GLY A 200 -14.52 -13.79 11.42
N ASN A 201 -14.03 -12.72 12.05
CA ASN A 201 -14.38 -11.36 11.70
C ASN A 201 -13.22 -10.63 11.02
N CYS A 202 -13.12 -10.77 9.70
CA CYS A 202 -12.08 -10.15 8.87
C CYS A 202 -12.09 -8.61 8.92
N LEU A 203 -13.23 -7.99 9.19
CA LEU A 203 -13.32 -6.53 9.28
C LEU A 203 -12.52 -5.97 10.46
N ASP A 204 -12.22 -6.79 11.47
CA ASP A 204 -11.43 -6.37 12.61
C ASP A 204 -9.93 -6.20 12.25
N ASN A 205 -9.44 -6.79 11.13
CA ASN A 205 -8.08 -6.61 10.59
C ASN A 205 -8.06 -6.01 9.18
N ALA A 206 -9.07 -5.24 8.82
CA ALA A 206 -9.28 -4.71 7.48
C ALA A 206 -8.12 -3.85 6.94
N VAL A 207 -7.36 -3.19 7.84
CA VAL A 207 -6.21 -2.35 7.43
C VAL A 207 -5.08 -3.21 6.88
N MET A 208 -4.76 -4.33 7.52
CA MET A 208 -3.73 -5.26 7.03
C MET A 208 -4.18 -5.97 5.76
N GLU A 209 -5.46 -6.39 5.67
CA GLU A 209 -6.01 -6.96 4.45
C GLU A 209 -5.90 -5.98 3.27
N ASN A 210 -6.19 -4.69 3.49
CA ASN A 210 -6.04 -3.64 2.49
C ASN A 210 -4.58 -3.46 2.08
N PHE A 211 -3.66 -3.41 3.04
CA PHE A 211 -2.22 -3.31 2.77
C PHE A 211 -1.73 -4.48 1.91
N PHE A 212 -2.04 -5.71 2.27
CA PHE A 212 -1.66 -6.88 1.47
C PHE A 212 -2.33 -6.92 0.09
N GLY A 213 -3.59 -6.46 0.02
CA GLY A 213 -4.28 -6.30 -1.26
C GLY A 213 -3.58 -5.31 -2.19
N LEU A 214 -3.12 -4.17 -1.66
CA LEU A 214 -2.35 -3.17 -2.40
C LEU A 214 -1.00 -3.72 -2.84
N LEU A 215 -0.25 -4.34 -1.92
CA LEU A 215 1.05 -4.96 -2.21
C LEU A 215 0.93 -5.99 -3.34
N LYS A 216 -0.02 -6.92 -3.23
CA LYS A 216 -0.26 -7.92 -4.28
C LYS A 216 -0.69 -7.30 -5.61
N SER A 217 -1.47 -6.24 -5.58
CA SER A 217 -1.93 -5.57 -6.79
C SER A 217 -0.86 -4.71 -7.45
N GLU A 218 -0.01 -4.05 -6.67
CA GLU A 218 1.00 -3.10 -7.14
C GLU A 218 2.38 -3.74 -7.38
N LEU A 219 2.63 -4.94 -6.86
CA LEU A 219 3.86 -5.70 -7.06
C LEU A 219 3.59 -7.04 -7.76
N LEU A 220 2.90 -7.98 -7.08
CA LEU A 220 2.81 -9.37 -7.50
C LEU A 220 2.09 -9.56 -8.85
N TYR A 221 1.11 -8.71 -9.18
CA TYR A 221 0.27 -8.86 -10.37
C TYR A 221 0.61 -7.88 -11.49
N LEU A 222 1.57 -6.98 -11.29
CA LEU A 222 1.94 -5.98 -12.31
C LEU A 222 3.14 -6.40 -13.16
N GLN A 223 3.98 -7.31 -12.66
CA GLN A 223 5.21 -7.73 -13.33
C GLN A 223 5.42 -9.25 -13.21
N ASP A 224 6.25 -9.79 -14.08
CA ASP A 224 6.70 -11.17 -14.02
C ASP A 224 8.01 -11.23 -13.24
N PHE A 225 8.28 -12.38 -12.62
CA PHE A 225 9.49 -12.63 -11.85
C PHE A 225 10.21 -13.85 -12.43
N ASP A 226 11.55 -13.83 -12.40
CA ASP A 226 12.38 -14.91 -12.95
C ASP A 226 12.67 -15.98 -11.87
N SER A 227 12.69 -15.59 -10.61
CA SER A 227 12.97 -16.47 -9.45
C SER A 227 12.34 -15.95 -8.17
N LEU A 228 12.37 -16.75 -7.09
CA LEU A 228 11.94 -16.33 -5.77
C LEU A 228 12.86 -15.24 -5.20
N GLU A 229 14.16 -15.31 -5.48
CA GLU A 229 15.14 -14.29 -5.07
C GLU A 229 14.87 -12.95 -5.77
N HIS A 230 14.53 -12.97 -7.07
CA HIS A 230 14.12 -11.77 -7.81
C HIS A 230 12.86 -11.18 -7.18
N PHE A 231 11.84 -12.00 -6.90
CA PHE A 231 10.64 -11.53 -6.20
C PHE A 231 10.96 -10.94 -4.82
N LYS A 232 11.86 -11.56 -4.05
CA LYS A 232 12.28 -11.06 -2.74
C LYS A 232 12.95 -9.69 -2.82
N ALA A 233 13.82 -9.48 -3.78
CA ALA A 233 14.48 -8.20 -4.02
C ALA A 233 13.46 -7.10 -4.39
N GLU A 234 12.53 -7.39 -5.30
CA GLU A 234 11.45 -6.47 -5.69
C GLU A 234 10.46 -6.22 -4.54
N LEU A 235 10.25 -7.20 -3.66
CA LEU A 235 9.43 -7.03 -2.45
C LEU A 235 10.08 -6.04 -1.48
N VAL A 236 11.38 -6.15 -1.21
CA VAL A 236 12.12 -5.20 -0.35
C VAL A 236 12.09 -3.79 -0.95
N GLU A 237 12.32 -3.66 -2.27
CA GLU A 237 12.23 -2.38 -2.98
C GLU A 237 10.81 -1.80 -2.91
N TYR A 238 9.78 -2.65 -3.00
CA TYR A 238 8.39 -2.20 -2.87
C TYR A 238 8.07 -1.71 -1.45
N LEU A 239 8.56 -2.36 -0.40
CA LEU A 239 8.32 -1.94 0.98
C LEU A 239 8.99 -0.59 1.28
N ASP A 240 10.20 -0.35 0.74
CA ASP A 240 10.83 0.96 0.77
C ASP A 240 10.03 2.00 -0.02
N TYR A 241 9.63 1.68 -1.25
CA TYR A 241 8.79 2.52 -2.08
C TYR A 241 7.48 2.89 -1.37
N TYR A 242 6.84 1.93 -0.70
CA TYR A 242 5.59 2.15 0.01
C TYR A 242 5.72 3.22 1.11
N ASN A 243 6.80 3.19 1.89
CA ASN A 243 7.05 4.15 2.95
C ASN A 243 7.49 5.52 2.41
N ASN A 244 8.41 5.54 1.46
CA ASN A 244 9.21 6.73 1.15
C ASN A 244 8.78 7.45 -0.14
N ARG A 245 8.13 6.74 -1.08
CA ARG A 245 7.82 7.29 -2.41
C ARG A 245 6.35 7.22 -2.79
N ARG A 246 5.60 6.28 -2.21
CA ARG A 246 4.19 6.07 -2.52
C ARG A 246 3.30 7.09 -1.81
N ILE A 247 2.79 8.08 -2.54
CA ILE A 247 1.85 9.07 -1.98
C ILE A 247 0.48 8.45 -1.68
N LYS A 248 -0.18 8.97 -0.65
CA LYS A 248 -1.53 8.59 -0.24
C LYS A 248 -2.46 9.79 -0.21
N LEU A 249 -3.60 9.71 -0.90
CA LEU A 249 -4.60 10.78 -0.91
C LEU A 249 -5.16 11.06 0.49
N LYS A 250 -5.35 9.99 1.29
CA LYS A 250 -5.77 10.08 2.69
C LYS A 250 -4.78 10.90 3.55
N LEU A 251 -3.49 10.85 3.22
CA LEU A 251 -2.43 11.62 3.86
C LEU A 251 -2.14 12.95 3.14
N LYS A 252 -3.14 13.53 2.47
CA LYS A 252 -3.06 14.81 1.74
C LYS A 252 -1.98 14.83 0.64
N GLY A 253 -1.66 13.67 0.05
CA GLY A 253 -0.63 13.54 -0.98
C GLY A 253 0.78 13.33 -0.44
N LEU A 254 0.94 13.16 0.85
CA LEU A 254 2.21 12.78 1.47
C LEU A 254 2.45 11.27 1.38
N THR A 255 3.72 10.88 1.49
CA THR A 255 4.09 9.50 1.75
C THR A 255 3.88 9.14 3.22
N PRO A 256 3.77 7.86 3.60
CA PRO A 256 3.71 7.44 5.00
C PRO A 256 4.84 8.00 5.85
N ALA A 257 6.09 7.97 5.36
CA ALA A 257 7.25 8.50 6.07
C ALA A 257 7.18 10.03 6.26
N GLN A 258 6.80 10.77 5.22
CA GLN A 258 6.63 12.23 5.32
C GLN A 258 5.53 12.60 6.32
N HIS A 259 4.38 11.92 6.28
CA HIS A 259 3.30 12.16 7.22
C HIS A 259 3.73 11.84 8.67
N ARG A 260 4.41 10.70 8.89
CA ARG A 260 4.96 10.36 10.21
C ARG A 260 5.88 11.43 10.73
N TYR A 261 6.84 11.88 9.91
CA TYR A 261 7.80 12.92 10.28
C TYR A 261 7.12 14.23 10.69
N GLN A 262 6.18 14.72 9.86
CA GLN A 262 5.44 15.96 10.16
C GLN A 262 4.62 15.85 11.46
N THR A 263 3.97 14.70 11.68
CA THR A 263 3.12 14.49 12.87
C THR A 263 3.97 14.40 14.14
N LEU A 264 5.16 13.78 14.07
CA LEU A 264 6.10 13.74 15.21
C LEU A 264 6.71 15.09 15.56
N GLN A 265 6.89 15.98 14.57
CA GLN A 265 7.38 17.35 14.83
C GLN A 265 6.29 18.26 15.38
N ALA A 266 5.03 17.99 15.13
CA ALA A 266 3.89 18.78 15.60
C ALA A 266 3.39 18.36 16.99
N ALA A 267 3.90 17.25 17.57
CA ALA A 267 3.49 16.68 18.85
C ALA A 267 4.41 17.08 19.99
#